data_2f53ae0b3ccaa61fa129aab19026e334
#
_entry.id   2f53ae0b3ccaa61fa129aab19026e334
#
_cell.length_a   1.000
_cell.length_b   1.000
_cell.length_c   1.000
_cell.angle_alpha   90.00
_cell.angle_beta   90.00
_cell.angle_gamma   90.00
#
_symmetry.space_group_name_H-M   'P 1'
#
loop_
_entity.id
_entity.type
_entity.pdbx_description
1 polymer ?
#
loop_
_entity_poly.entity_id
_entity_poly.type
_entity_poly.pdbx_seq_one_letter_code
_entity_poly.pdbx_strand_id
1 'polypeptide(L)'
;MADQDAERPTEPSDGANDGASGVAVLSELARIVPTLGLEHEVWILLTDAEDQGVVPQMLGAKAWAKDRTQEEIDSIHAFLLVDMIGDADLQINRVYPPKVGLSETDRLWDAVDGLASSLGLVKDVAACDGSLGIDIVNTNVLDGVIDDHVPMLEVGIPAIDLIDIRFGPNATKWGGYWHTHEDTPDKVSAESLAHVGRILELGLRQGSWLNEENETLNEDSDNKTKQSTQLSIIYPILAFTFIGASLLTFGLLHGSVRFKR
;
A
#
# COMPACT_ATOMS: atom_id res chain seq x y z
N MET A 1 9.66 -17.13 0.32
CA MET A 1 9.84 -17.65 1.65
C MET A 1 9.68 -16.45 2.54
N ALA A 2 8.64 -16.45 3.32
CA ALA A 2 8.57 -15.54 4.41
C ALA A 2 9.84 -15.70 5.23
N ASP A 3 10.22 -14.67 5.81
CA ASP A 3 11.21 -14.41 6.79
C ASP A 3 11.77 -15.62 7.48
N GLN A 4 13.05 -15.67 7.48
CA GLN A 4 13.75 -16.74 8.17
C GLN A 4 13.94 -16.29 9.61
N ASP A 5 13.19 -16.88 10.52
CA ASP A 5 13.52 -16.82 11.93
C ASP A 5 14.99 -17.19 12.12
N ALA A 6 15.77 -16.24 12.66
CA ALA A 6 17.24 -16.43 12.84
C ALA A 6 17.55 -17.63 13.75
N GLU A 7 16.65 -18.03 14.62
CA GLU A 7 16.79 -19.20 15.49
C GLU A 7 16.42 -20.52 14.79
N ARG A 8 15.53 -20.44 13.78
CA ARG A 8 15.01 -21.60 13.04
C ARG A 8 14.97 -21.36 11.52
N PRO A 9 16.10 -21.05 10.88
CA PRO A 9 16.16 -20.54 9.51
C PRO A 9 15.71 -21.53 8.41
N THR A 10 15.43 -22.76 8.75
CA THR A 10 14.94 -23.80 7.81
C THR A 10 13.47 -24.14 7.99
N GLU A 11 12.82 -23.56 8.99
CA GLU A 11 11.40 -23.75 9.27
C GLU A 11 10.60 -22.56 8.73
N PRO A 12 9.49 -22.77 8.03
CA PRO A 12 8.65 -21.66 7.57
C PRO A 12 7.93 -21.02 8.76
N SER A 13 7.85 -19.69 8.78
CA SER A 13 6.96 -18.92 9.65
C SER A 13 5.57 -18.76 9.02
N ASP A 14 4.55 -18.45 9.83
CA ASP A 14 3.20 -18.22 9.32
C ASP A 14 3.11 -16.88 8.57
N GLY A 15 3.89 -15.86 8.98
CA GLY A 15 3.86 -14.55 8.37
C GLY A 15 2.48 -13.88 8.46
N ALA A 16 1.82 -14.00 9.63
CA ALA A 16 0.43 -13.59 9.78
C ALA A 16 0.23 -12.08 9.74
N ASN A 17 1.21 -11.32 10.26
CA ASN A 17 1.27 -9.88 10.13
C ASN A 17 2.15 -9.49 8.93
N ASP A 18 3.31 -10.11 8.83
CA ASP A 18 4.32 -9.89 7.80
C ASP A 18 4.22 -11.03 6.74
N GLY A 19 3.42 -10.91 5.76
CA GLY A 19 2.58 -9.78 5.32
C GLY A 19 1.17 -10.26 5.03
N ALA A 20 0.64 -11.38 5.67
CA ALA A 20 -0.72 -11.84 5.41
C ALA A 20 -1.79 -10.83 5.87
N SER A 21 -1.42 -9.90 6.78
CA SER A 21 -2.29 -8.79 7.20
C SER A 21 -2.71 -7.91 6.03
N GLY A 22 -1.78 -7.54 5.17
CA GLY A 22 -2.05 -6.79 3.93
C GLY A 22 -2.95 -7.57 2.96
N VAL A 23 -2.68 -8.88 2.74
CA VAL A 23 -3.56 -9.74 1.89
C VAL A 23 -4.99 -9.71 2.38
N ALA A 24 -5.20 -9.80 3.69
CA ALA A 24 -6.54 -9.82 4.26
C ALA A 24 -7.31 -8.55 3.90
N VAL A 25 -6.68 -7.38 4.08
CA VAL A 25 -7.28 -6.07 3.73
C VAL A 25 -7.53 -5.96 2.23
N LEU A 26 -6.53 -6.32 1.39
CA LEU A 26 -6.68 -6.25 -0.06
C LEU A 26 -7.73 -7.23 -0.60
N SER A 27 -7.87 -8.39 0.02
CA SER A 27 -8.94 -9.36 -0.33
C SER A 27 -10.33 -8.79 -0.06
N GLU A 28 -10.51 -8.07 1.05
CA GLU A 28 -11.77 -7.39 1.35
C GLU A 28 -12.00 -6.21 0.40
N LEU A 29 -10.98 -5.42 0.09
CA LEU A 29 -11.07 -4.36 -0.92
C LEU A 29 -11.44 -4.92 -2.30
N ALA A 30 -10.86 -6.04 -2.71
CA ALA A 30 -11.22 -6.72 -3.96
C ALA A 30 -12.72 -7.07 -4.03
N ARG A 31 -13.30 -7.44 -2.89
CA ARG A 31 -14.72 -7.76 -2.78
C ARG A 31 -15.62 -6.53 -2.90
N ILE A 32 -15.20 -5.38 -2.34
CA ILE A 32 -16.04 -4.18 -2.27
C ILE A 32 -15.84 -3.22 -3.43
N VAL A 33 -14.62 -3.09 -3.98
CA VAL A 33 -14.28 -2.15 -5.06
C VAL A 33 -15.27 -2.17 -6.23
N PRO A 34 -15.73 -3.34 -6.74
CA PRO A 34 -16.74 -3.37 -7.82
C PRO A 34 -18.07 -2.72 -7.46
N THR A 35 -18.37 -2.55 -6.18
CA THR A 35 -19.63 -1.96 -5.68
C THR A 35 -19.52 -0.46 -5.43
N LEU A 36 -18.33 0.12 -5.46
CA LEU A 36 -18.08 1.52 -5.12
C LEU A 36 -18.51 2.49 -6.24
N GLY A 37 -18.65 2.00 -7.47
CA GLY A 37 -19.02 2.83 -8.61
C GLY A 37 -17.95 3.86 -9.00
N LEU A 38 -16.67 3.52 -8.81
CA LEU A 38 -15.53 4.40 -9.08
C LEU A 38 -15.42 4.74 -10.57
N GLU A 39 -14.96 5.94 -10.87
CA GLU A 39 -14.69 6.41 -12.23
C GLU A 39 -13.25 6.10 -12.70
N HIS A 40 -12.40 5.65 -11.80
CA HIS A 40 -11.02 5.24 -12.06
C HIS A 40 -10.84 3.73 -11.91
N GLU A 41 -9.77 3.23 -12.47
CA GLU A 41 -9.40 1.82 -12.40
C GLU A 41 -8.59 1.53 -11.13
N VAL A 42 -8.84 0.38 -10.51
CA VAL A 42 -8.11 -0.09 -9.32
C VAL A 42 -7.46 -1.43 -9.65
N TRP A 43 -6.15 -1.51 -9.40
CA TRP A 43 -5.40 -2.76 -9.50
C TRP A 43 -5.03 -3.25 -8.11
N ILE A 44 -5.27 -4.54 -7.84
CA ILE A 44 -4.75 -5.22 -6.67
C ILE A 44 -3.62 -6.12 -7.15
N LEU A 45 -2.43 -5.85 -6.63
CA LEU A 45 -1.22 -6.56 -6.98
C LEU A 45 -0.74 -7.35 -5.76
N LEU A 46 -0.48 -8.62 -5.95
CA LEU A 46 0.16 -9.48 -4.96
C LEU A 46 1.56 -9.80 -5.47
N THR A 47 2.55 -9.39 -4.73
CA THR A 47 3.96 -9.60 -5.04
C THR A 47 4.53 -10.77 -4.25
N ASP A 48 5.66 -11.31 -4.70
CA ASP A 48 6.39 -12.35 -4.01
C ASP A 48 7.88 -12.02 -3.91
N ALA A 49 8.59 -12.78 -3.11
CA ALA A 49 10.05 -12.72 -3.00
C ALA A 49 10.58 -11.30 -2.69
N GLU A 50 9.91 -10.60 -1.79
CA GLU A 50 10.38 -9.33 -1.26
C GLU A 50 11.64 -9.56 -0.45
N ASP A 51 11.58 -10.40 0.58
CA ASP A 51 12.57 -10.68 1.60
C ASP A 51 13.56 -11.82 1.24
N GLN A 52 14.03 -11.89 0.03
CA GLN A 52 14.99 -12.91 -0.37
C GLN A 52 16.43 -12.50 -0.03
N GLY A 53 16.98 -13.05 1.07
CA GLY A 53 18.39 -12.86 1.45
C GLY A 53 18.59 -11.89 2.60
N VAL A 54 19.77 -11.27 2.68
CA VAL A 54 20.19 -10.40 3.80
C VAL A 54 19.62 -8.98 3.67
N VAL A 55 19.18 -8.61 2.48
CA VAL A 55 18.60 -7.30 2.15
C VAL A 55 17.36 -7.56 1.30
N PRO A 56 16.27 -6.83 1.53
CA PRO A 56 15.05 -6.95 0.72
C PRO A 56 15.36 -6.90 -0.77
N GLN A 57 14.94 -7.90 -1.52
CA GLN A 57 15.21 -8.01 -2.96
C GLN A 57 14.06 -7.47 -3.81
N MET A 58 12.83 -7.48 -3.29
CA MET A 58 11.62 -6.97 -3.95
C MET A 58 11.48 -7.53 -5.38
N LEU A 59 11.72 -8.83 -5.56
CA LEU A 59 11.82 -9.43 -6.91
C LEU A 59 10.51 -9.35 -7.67
N GLY A 60 9.39 -9.61 -7.00
CA GLY A 60 8.07 -9.52 -7.61
C GLY A 60 7.73 -8.09 -8.03
N ALA A 61 7.91 -7.12 -7.15
CA ALA A 61 7.66 -5.70 -7.44
C ALA A 61 8.56 -5.17 -8.55
N LYS A 62 9.87 -5.49 -8.53
CA LYS A 62 10.82 -5.12 -9.59
C LYS A 62 10.44 -5.71 -10.95
N ALA A 63 10.03 -6.98 -10.98
CA ALA A 63 9.62 -7.62 -12.21
C ALA A 63 8.36 -6.97 -12.75
N TRP A 64 7.37 -6.71 -11.90
CA TRP A 64 6.14 -6.04 -12.29
C TRP A 64 6.41 -4.61 -12.81
N ALA A 65 7.18 -3.79 -12.10
CA ALA A 65 7.52 -2.44 -12.51
C ALA A 65 8.27 -2.40 -13.85
N LYS A 66 9.23 -3.31 -14.04
CA LYS A 66 10.02 -3.43 -15.28
C LYS A 66 9.17 -3.81 -16.49
N ASP A 67 8.08 -4.53 -16.28
CA ASP A 67 7.20 -5.02 -17.35
C ASP A 67 6.15 -3.98 -17.79
N ARG A 68 6.14 -2.80 -17.16
CA ARG A 68 5.24 -1.69 -17.50
C ARG A 68 5.80 -0.84 -18.63
N THR A 69 4.91 -0.41 -19.52
CA THR A 69 5.24 0.63 -20.50
C THR A 69 5.25 2.00 -19.82
N GLN A 70 5.91 2.99 -20.43
CA GLN A 70 5.89 4.36 -19.90
C GLN A 70 4.47 4.92 -19.84
N GLU A 71 3.61 4.62 -20.80
CA GLU A 71 2.21 5.03 -20.81
C GLU A 71 1.43 4.46 -19.61
N GLU A 72 1.66 3.19 -19.27
CA GLU A 72 1.07 2.59 -18.07
C GLU A 72 1.59 3.26 -16.80
N ILE A 73 2.91 3.51 -16.71
CA ILE A 73 3.53 4.18 -15.55
C ILE A 73 2.93 5.57 -15.37
N ASP A 74 2.85 6.37 -16.44
CA ASP A 74 2.32 7.73 -16.41
C ASP A 74 0.82 7.78 -16.06
N SER A 75 0.10 6.67 -16.24
CA SER A 75 -1.32 6.55 -15.90
C SER A 75 -1.59 6.10 -14.46
N ILE A 76 -0.56 5.69 -13.72
CA ILE A 76 -0.68 5.25 -12.33
C ILE A 76 -0.52 6.46 -11.40
N HIS A 77 -1.60 6.86 -10.74
CA HIS A 77 -1.63 8.03 -9.87
C HIS A 77 -1.11 7.75 -8.46
N ALA A 78 -1.23 6.52 -7.99
CA ALA A 78 -0.74 6.10 -6.68
C ALA A 78 -0.52 4.59 -6.62
N PHE A 79 0.50 4.23 -5.88
CA PHE A 79 0.77 2.87 -5.45
C PHE A 79 0.82 2.86 -3.92
N LEU A 80 -0.08 2.09 -3.31
CA LEU A 80 -0.21 2.01 -1.87
C LEU A 80 0.18 0.59 -1.43
N LEU A 81 1.37 0.47 -0.89
CA LEU A 81 1.79 -0.77 -0.24
C LEU A 81 1.10 -0.89 1.11
N VAL A 82 0.76 -2.09 1.49
CA VAL A 82 0.10 -2.41 2.76
C VAL A 82 0.81 -3.61 3.36
N ASP A 83 1.63 -3.37 4.36
CA ASP A 83 2.41 -4.40 5.02
C ASP A 83 2.42 -4.25 6.54
N MET A 84 2.50 -5.36 7.26
CA MET A 84 2.59 -5.42 8.73
C MET A 84 1.57 -4.53 9.46
N ILE A 85 0.32 -4.51 9.03
CA ILE A 85 -0.74 -3.62 9.54
C ILE A 85 -1.64 -4.26 10.60
N GLY A 86 -1.25 -5.41 11.14
CA GLY A 86 -2.08 -6.21 12.03
C GLY A 86 -1.72 -6.11 13.52
N ASP A 87 -0.74 -5.31 13.94
CA ASP A 87 -0.43 -5.18 15.36
C ASP A 87 -1.63 -4.63 16.15
N ALA A 88 -1.88 -5.16 17.33
CA ALA A 88 -2.93 -4.68 18.22
C ALA A 88 -2.64 -3.25 18.74
N ASP A 89 -1.38 -2.82 18.74
CA ASP A 89 -0.92 -1.46 19.07
C ASP A 89 -0.43 -0.75 17.80
N LEU A 90 -1.22 -0.83 16.74
CA LEU A 90 -0.90 -0.31 15.41
C LEU A 90 -0.48 1.16 15.43
N GLN A 91 0.66 1.45 14.79
CA GLN A 91 1.21 2.81 14.66
C GLN A 91 1.72 3.04 13.23
N ILE A 92 0.90 3.64 12.40
CA ILE A 92 1.30 4.06 11.05
C ILE A 92 2.05 5.39 11.12
N ASN A 93 3.29 5.36 10.67
CA ASN A 93 4.16 6.53 10.59
C ASN A 93 4.42 6.87 9.11
N ARG A 94 4.83 8.10 8.82
CA ARG A 94 5.33 8.45 7.48
C ARG A 94 6.67 7.76 7.25
N VAL A 95 6.73 6.80 6.37
CA VAL A 95 7.98 6.11 6.00
C VAL A 95 8.52 6.60 4.68
N TYR A 96 9.83 6.72 4.59
CA TYR A 96 10.52 7.15 3.37
C TYR A 96 11.69 6.24 3.07
N PRO A 97 11.87 5.83 1.82
CA PRO A 97 13.04 5.08 1.40
C PRO A 97 14.26 5.99 1.29
N PRO A 98 15.49 5.44 1.35
CA PRO A 98 16.69 6.23 1.13
C PRO A 98 16.74 6.81 -0.28
N LYS A 99 16.94 8.11 -0.42
CA LYS A 99 17.34 8.79 -1.67
C LYS A 99 16.30 8.86 -2.81
N VAL A 100 15.02 8.84 -2.52
CA VAL A 100 13.96 9.05 -3.53
C VAL A 100 13.38 10.46 -3.41
N GLY A 101 12.94 11.05 -4.54
CA GLY A 101 12.26 12.35 -4.56
C GLY A 101 10.92 12.29 -3.79
N LEU A 102 10.66 13.28 -2.95
CA LEU A 102 9.63 13.20 -1.91
C LEU A 102 8.28 13.84 -2.29
N SER A 103 8.22 14.75 -3.27
CA SER A 103 7.02 15.58 -3.50
C SER A 103 5.73 14.79 -3.73
N GLU A 104 5.75 13.78 -4.58
CA GLU A 104 4.56 12.97 -4.85
C GLU A 104 4.24 12.00 -3.71
N THR A 105 5.27 11.53 -3.02
CA THR A 105 5.13 10.72 -1.80
C THR A 105 4.49 11.54 -0.69
N ASP A 106 4.89 12.81 -0.51
CA ASP A 106 4.31 13.72 0.48
C ASP A 106 2.82 13.94 0.23
N ARG A 107 2.40 14.13 -1.02
CA ARG A 107 0.98 14.25 -1.37
C ARG A 107 0.16 13.05 -0.89
N LEU A 108 0.67 11.84 -1.09
CA LEU A 108 -0.02 10.62 -0.64
C LEU A 108 -0.08 10.52 0.88
N TRP A 109 0.99 10.90 1.58
CA TRP A 109 0.98 10.97 3.04
C TRP A 109 0.03 12.02 3.58
N ASP A 110 -0.05 13.20 2.95
CA ASP A 110 -1.02 14.24 3.33
C ASP A 110 -2.47 13.75 3.13
N ALA A 111 -2.72 12.96 2.08
CA ALA A 111 -4.01 12.30 1.90
C ALA A 111 -4.30 11.29 3.02
N VAL A 112 -3.34 10.45 3.41
CA VAL A 112 -3.49 9.52 4.54
C VAL A 112 -3.83 10.28 5.83
N ASP A 113 -3.11 11.35 6.15
CA ASP A 113 -3.34 12.14 7.37
C ASP A 113 -4.75 12.77 7.38
N GLY A 114 -5.20 13.29 6.25
CA GLY A 114 -6.55 13.87 6.11
C GLY A 114 -7.65 12.83 6.28
N LEU A 115 -7.50 11.67 5.66
CA LEU A 115 -8.43 10.55 5.77
C LEU A 115 -8.45 9.98 7.19
N ALA A 116 -7.29 9.74 7.78
CA ALA A 116 -7.15 9.25 9.14
C ALA A 116 -7.77 10.21 10.16
N SER A 117 -7.54 11.53 10.01
CA SER A 117 -8.18 12.56 10.84
C SER A 117 -9.70 12.48 10.75
N SER A 118 -10.24 12.37 9.54
CA SER A 118 -11.68 12.26 9.31
C SER A 118 -12.30 11.02 9.96
N LEU A 119 -11.53 9.94 10.02
CA LEU A 119 -11.92 8.65 10.61
C LEU A 119 -11.68 8.57 12.14
N GLY A 120 -11.10 9.61 12.76
CA GLY A 120 -10.76 9.59 14.19
C GLY A 120 -9.56 8.69 14.52
N LEU A 121 -8.62 8.55 13.60
CA LEU A 121 -7.42 7.72 13.74
C LEU A 121 -6.15 8.54 14.01
N VAL A 122 -6.30 9.84 14.28
CA VAL A 122 -5.21 10.74 14.68
C VAL A 122 -5.49 11.25 16.10
N LYS A 123 -4.55 11.02 16.99
CA LYS A 123 -4.69 11.33 18.41
C LYS A 123 -5.05 12.81 18.66
N ASP A 124 -6.02 13.03 19.55
CA ASP A 124 -6.49 14.35 19.98
C ASP A 124 -7.03 15.25 18.85
N VAL A 125 -7.20 14.72 17.64
CA VAL A 125 -7.86 15.41 16.52
C VAL A 125 -9.33 15.01 16.49
N ALA A 126 -10.23 15.99 16.31
CA ALA A 126 -11.66 15.72 16.21
C ALA A 126 -11.99 15.02 14.89
N ALA A 127 -12.65 13.88 14.96
CA ALA A 127 -13.18 13.18 13.80
C ALA A 127 -14.42 13.88 13.21
N CYS A 128 -14.89 13.44 12.04
CA CYS A 128 -16.10 13.98 11.41
C CYS A 128 -17.35 13.86 12.28
N ASP A 129 -17.45 12.88 13.15
CA ASP A 129 -18.56 12.69 14.09
C ASP A 129 -18.40 13.48 15.39
N GLY A 130 -17.29 14.21 15.54
CA GLY A 130 -16.95 15.02 16.71
C GLY A 130 -16.30 14.26 17.86
N SER A 131 -16.04 12.97 17.73
CA SER A 131 -15.24 12.21 18.69
C SER A 131 -13.77 12.63 18.64
N LEU A 132 -13.03 12.43 19.74
CA LEU A 132 -11.58 12.57 19.73
C LEU A 132 -10.94 11.32 19.14
N GLY A 133 -9.97 11.53 18.25
CA GLY A 133 -9.26 10.47 17.59
C GLY A 133 -8.33 9.69 18.51
N ILE A 134 -8.08 8.45 18.13
CA ILE A 134 -7.14 7.52 18.75
C ILE A 134 -5.77 7.57 18.06
N ASP A 135 -4.75 7.02 18.69
CA ASP A 135 -3.36 7.07 18.24
C ASP A 135 -3.03 5.91 17.29
N ILE A 136 -3.44 6.00 16.03
CA ILE A 136 -3.14 5.00 15.00
C ILE A 136 -2.24 5.58 13.92
N VAL A 137 -2.56 6.75 13.39
CA VAL A 137 -1.76 7.43 12.36
C VAL A 137 -1.14 8.67 12.94
N ASN A 138 0.16 8.83 12.72
CA ASN A 138 0.89 9.98 13.22
C ASN A 138 1.90 10.52 12.19
N THR A 139 2.31 11.78 12.36
CA THR A 139 3.20 12.48 11.43
C THR A 139 4.69 12.25 11.69
N ASN A 140 5.04 11.31 12.57
CA ASN A 140 6.43 10.98 12.82
C ASN A 140 7.03 10.37 11.54
N VAL A 141 8.25 10.78 11.22
CA VAL A 141 8.98 10.31 10.03
C VAL A 141 9.95 9.20 10.42
N LEU A 142 9.91 8.13 9.66
CA LEU A 142 10.82 7.01 9.76
C LEU A 142 11.57 6.86 8.43
N ASP A 143 12.85 7.23 8.43
CA ASP A 143 13.68 7.13 7.24
C ASP A 143 14.30 5.74 7.07
N GLY A 144 14.54 5.37 5.83
CA GLY A 144 15.32 4.19 5.46
C GLY A 144 14.50 2.90 5.43
N VAL A 145 13.18 2.97 5.31
CA VAL A 145 12.33 1.81 5.05
C VAL A 145 12.46 1.44 3.57
N ILE A 146 12.81 0.18 3.31
CA ILE A 146 12.99 -0.38 1.96
C ILE A 146 12.02 -1.55 1.84
N ASP A 147 11.11 -1.45 0.87
CA ASP A 147 10.06 -2.41 0.64
C ASP A 147 9.55 -2.29 -0.81
N ASP A 148 8.54 -3.06 -1.21
CA ASP A 148 7.99 -3.16 -2.57
C ASP A 148 7.49 -1.83 -3.16
N HIS A 149 7.32 -0.78 -2.36
CA HIS A 149 7.06 0.58 -2.86
C HIS A 149 8.28 1.22 -3.55
N VAL A 150 9.50 0.79 -3.20
CA VAL A 150 10.74 1.37 -3.75
C VAL A 150 10.89 1.15 -5.25
N PRO A 151 10.72 -0.06 -5.81
CA PRO A 151 10.75 -0.26 -7.26
C PRO A 151 9.73 0.58 -8.03
N MET A 152 8.59 0.92 -7.42
CA MET A 152 7.58 1.78 -8.02
C MET A 152 8.07 3.22 -8.12
N LEU A 153 8.65 3.74 -7.04
CA LEU A 153 9.26 5.06 -7.01
C LEU A 153 10.44 5.17 -8.02
N GLU A 154 11.24 4.12 -8.16
CA GLU A 154 12.37 4.07 -9.10
C GLU A 154 11.94 4.21 -10.57
N VAL A 155 10.74 3.76 -10.93
CA VAL A 155 10.20 3.92 -12.28
C VAL A 155 9.33 5.17 -12.44
N GLY A 156 9.11 5.94 -11.38
CA GLY A 156 8.35 7.20 -11.40
C GLY A 156 6.88 7.09 -11.00
N ILE A 157 6.45 5.96 -10.45
CA ILE A 157 5.10 5.80 -9.89
C ILE A 157 5.09 6.37 -8.47
N PRO A 158 4.20 7.33 -8.14
CA PRO A 158 4.04 7.81 -6.77
C PRO A 158 3.65 6.66 -5.83
N ALA A 159 4.43 6.44 -4.77
CA ALA A 159 4.22 5.30 -3.89
C ALA A 159 4.45 5.65 -2.41
N ILE A 160 3.67 5.01 -1.54
CA ILE A 160 3.86 4.99 -0.09
C ILE A 160 3.71 3.57 0.44
N ASP A 161 4.19 3.36 1.64
CA ASP A 161 4.09 2.11 2.37
C ASP A 161 3.36 2.35 3.71
N LEU A 162 2.18 1.78 3.84
CA LEU A 162 1.40 1.77 5.07
C LEU A 162 1.86 0.58 5.92
N ILE A 163 2.83 0.83 6.78
CA ILE A 163 3.49 -0.20 7.58
C ILE A 163 3.63 0.21 9.04
N ASP A 164 3.49 -0.75 9.95
CA ASP A 164 4.01 -0.63 11.31
C ASP A 164 5.26 -1.52 11.46
N ILE A 165 6.41 -0.90 11.56
CA ILE A 165 7.71 -1.57 11.71
C ILE A 165 7.98 -2.13 13.12
N ARG A 166 6.99 -2.05 13.99
CA ARG A 166 7.01 -2.64 15.33
C ARG A 166 5.90 -3.66 15.40
N PHE A 167 6.19 -4.83 15.89
CA PHE A 167 5.17 -5.87 15.98
C PHE A 167 5.26 -6.61 17.32
N GLY A 168 4.24 -6.39 18.13
CA GLY A 168 4.10 -7.02 19.44
C GLY A 168 4.51 -6.15 20.62
N PRO A 169 4.25 -6.60 21.85
CA PRO A 169 4.36 -5.78 23.06
C PRO A 169 5.79 -5.31 23.31
N ASN A 170 5.94 -4.00 23.50
CA ASN A 170 7.23 -3.33 23.69
C ASN A 170 8.20 -3.47 22.52
N ALA A 171 7.74 -3.79 21.32
CA ALA A 171 8.57 -3.87 20.14
C ALA A 171 9.20 -2.51 19.84
N THR A 172 10.44 -2.53 19.40
CA THR A 172 11.15 -1.38 18.83
C THR A 172 11.22 -1.54 17.32
N LYS A 173 11.81 -0.60 16.61
CA LYS A 173 12.00 -0.69 15.16
C LYS A 173 12.57 -2.08 14.78
N TRP A 174 11.89 -2.78 13.86
CA TRP A 174 12.27 -4.12 13.40
C TRP A 174 12.49 -5.12 14.55
N GLY A 175 11.51 -5.23 15.43
CA GLY A 175 11.60 -6.12 16.58
C GLY A 175 10.26 -6.71 17.00
N GLY A 176 10.26 -7.42 18.10
CA GLY A 176 9.08 -8.12 18.64
C GLY A 176 8.87 -9.46 17.94
N TYR A 177 7.72 -9.64 17.31
CA TYR A 177 7.37 -10.87 16.58
C TYR A 177 7.85 -10.88 15.12
N TRP A 178 8.32 -9.72 14.62
CA TRP A 178 8.82 -9.59 13.25
C TRP A 178 9.94 -10.58 12.94
N HIS A 179 9.86 -11.27 11.80
CA HIS A 179 10.80 -12.33 11.37
C HIS A 179 10.99 -13.44 12.39
N THR A 180 9.94 -13.80 13.13
CA THR A 180 9.96 -14.92 14.08
C THR A 180 8.77 -15.87 13.88
N HIS A 181 8.85 -17.07 14.47
CA HIS A 181 7.73 -18.01 14.51
C HIS A 181 6.59 -17.58 15.45
N GLU A 182 6.76 -16.44 16.12
CA GLU A 182 5.70 -15.82 16.91
C GLU A 182 4.77 -14.95 16.04
N ASP A 183 5.12 -14.70 14.76
CA ASP A 183 4.21 -14.05 13.81
C ASP A 183 3.10 -15.00 13.37
N THR A 184 2.11 -15.13 14.24
CA THR A 184 0.99 -16.07 14.15
C THR A 184 -0.35 -15.35 14.15
N PRO A 185 -1.42 -15.95 13.58
CA PRO A 185 -2.73 -15.30 13.43
C PRO A 185 -3.36 -14.79 14.74
N ASP A 186 -3.02 -15.36 15.88
CA ASP A 186 -3.52 -14.92 17.20
C ASP A 186 -2.89 -13.58 17.68
N LYS A 187 -1.86 -13.09 16.99
CA LYS A 187 -1.23 -11.79 17.24
C LYS A 187 -1.83 -10.66 16.38
N VAL A 188 -2.60 -11.03 15.36
CA VAL A 188 -3.16 -10.05 14.42
C VAL A 188 -4.51 -9.53 14.92
N SER A 189 -4.66 -8.22 14.92
CA SER A 189 -5.87 -7.49 15.32
C SER A 189 -6.78 -7.20 14.14
N ALA A 190 -7.99 -7.72 14.16
CA ALA A 190 -9.01 -7.40 13.16
C ALA A 190 -9.39 -5.91 13.17
N GLU A 191 -9.30 -5.23 14.32
CA GLU A 191 -9.58 -3.80 14.44
C GLU A 191 -8.51 -2.98 13.71
N SER A 192 -7.24 -3.32 13.87
CA SER A 192 -6.12 -2.68 13.15
C SER A 192 -6.25 -2.84 11.64
N LEU A 193 -6.56 -4.04 11.16
CA LEU A 193 -6.84 -4.28 9.74
C LEU A 193 -8.00 -3.40 9.25
N ALA A 194 -9.06 -3.26 10.06
CA ALA A 194 -10.22 -2.44 9.69
C ALA A 194 -9.87 -0.94 9.66
N HIS A 195 -8.97 -0.44 10.50
CA HIS A 195 -8.52 0.95 10.45
C HIS A 195 -7.85 1.26 9.11
N VAL A 196 -6.87 0.45 8.70
CA VAL A 196 -6.18 0.64 7.42
C VAL A 196 -7.13 0.44 6.24
N GLY A 197 -7.96 -0.60 6.26
CA GLY A 197 -8.95 -0.84 5.22
C GLY A 197 -9.91 0.34 5.01
N ARG A 198 -10.34 1.01 6.09
CA ARG A 198 -11.19 2.21 6.01
C ARG A 198 -10.46 3.42 5.42
N ILE A 199 -9.18 3.62 5.73
CA ILE A 199 -8.38 4.68 5.11
C ILE A 199 -8.33 4.47 3.59
N LEU A 200 -8.01 3.24 3.16
CA LEU A 200 -7.92 2.90 1.75
C LEU A 200 -9.26 3.07 1.02
N GLU A 201 -10.33 2.51 1.59
CA GLU A 201 -11.68 2.62 1.01
C GLU A 201 -12.16 4.08 0.93
N LEU A 202 -12.00 4.85 1.99
CA LEU A 202 -12.42 6.25 2.01
C LEU A 202 -11.66 7.07 0.96
N GLY A 203 -10.36 6.85 0.83
CA GLY A 203 -9.55 7.50 -0.19
C GLY A 203 -9.96 7.13 -1.61
N LEU A 204 -10.33 5.86 -1.87
CA LEU A 204 -10.91 5.44 -3.15
C LEU A 204 -12.22 6.19 -3.46
N ARG A 205 -13.13 6.26 -2.48
CA ARG A 205 -14.44 6.93 -2.64
C ARG A 205 -14.33 8.43 -2.87
N GLN A 206 -13.32 9.07 -2.29
CA GLN A 206 -13.11 10.52 -2.37
C GLN A 206 -12.18 10.93 -3.51
N GLY A 207 -11.54 9.98 -4.21
CA GLY A 207 -10.52 10.28 -5.21
C GLY A 207 -9.20 10.82 -4.61
N SER A 208 -8.97 10.67 -3.29
CA SER A 208 -7.81 11.25 -2.61
C SER A 208 -6.47 10.70 -3.10
N TRP A 209 -6.47 9.57 -3.76
CA TRP A 209 -5.29 8.94 -4.34
C TRP A 209 -4.95 9.45 -5.74
N LEU A 210 -5.86 10.22 -6.38
CA LEU A 210 -5.68 10.74 -7.72
C LEU A 210 -4.80 11.99 -7.71
N ASN A 211 -4.08 12.24 -8.79
CA ASN A 211 -3.34 13.47 -9.00
C ASN A 211 -4.18 14.39 -9.90
N GLU A 212 -4.80 15.43 -9.33
CA GLU A 212 -5.68 16.36 -10.05
C GLU A 212 -4.93 17.23 -11.08
N GLU A 213 -3.61 17.41 -10.94
CA GLU A 213 -2.84 18.25 -11.88
C GLU A 213 -2.83 17.68 -13.31
N ASN A 214 -2.97 16.36 -13.47
CA ASN A 214 -3.05 15.73 -14.79
C ASN A 214 -4.42 15.87 -15.48
N GLU A 215 -5.49 16.15 -14.74
CA GLU A 215 -6.82 16.35 -15.35
C GLU A 215 -6.94 17.73 -16.03
N THR A 216 -6.37 18.78 -15.45
CA THR A 216 -6.45 20.14 -15.99
C THR A 216 -5.66 20.33 -17.28
N LEU A 217 -4.57 19.57 -17.49
CA LEU A 217 -3.79 19.61 -18.73
C LEU A 217 -4.52 18.94 -19.91
N ASN A 218 -5.41 17.98 -19.64
CA ASN A 218 -6.21 17.32 -20.68
C ASN A 218 -7.41 18.20 -21.11
N GLU A 219 -8.03 18.97 -20.23
CA GLU A 219 -9.14 19.86 -20.58
C GLU A 219 -8.70 21.05 -21.45
N ASP A 220 -7.50 21.61 -21.21
CA ASP A 220 -6.96 22.73 -22.01
C ASP A 220 -6.47 22.30 -23.41
N SER A 221 -6.11 21.02 -23.59
CA SER A 221 -5.71 20.47 -24.89
C SER A 221 -6.91 20.16 -25.80
N ASP A 222 -8.04 19.75 -25.22
CA ASP A 222 -9.26 19.38 -25.97
C ASP A 222 -9.99 20.58 -26.59
N ASN A 223 -9.75 21.78 -26.12
CA ASN A 223 -10.37 22.99 -26.68
C ASN A 223 -9.73 23.49 -27.98
N LYS A 224 -8.64 22.87 -28.45
CA LYS A 224 -7.93 23.30 -29.67
C LYS A 224 -8.08 22.38 -30.88
N THR A 225 -8.69 21.20 -30.73
CA THR A 225 -8.81 20.29 -31.90
C THR A 225 -10.16 19.54 -31.88
N LYS A 226 -11.24 20.23 -32.22
CA LYS A 226 -12.47 19.55 -32.64
C LYS A 226 -12.33 19.07 -34.08
N GLN A 227 -11.72 17.93 -34.28
CA GLN A 227 -11.95 17.06 -35.44
C GLN A 227 -11.68 15.61 -35.05
N SER A 228 -12.76 14.84 -35.03
CA SER A 228 -12.92 13.39 -35.03
C SER A 228 -11.67 12.52 -34.79
N THR A 229 -11.48 12.03 -33.56
CA THR A 229 -10.81 10.77 -33.28
C THR A 229 -11.41 10.16 -32.03
N GLN A 230 -11.69 8.86 -32.04
CA GLN A 230 -12.24 8.13 -30.89
C GLN A 230 -11.40 8.43 -29.64
N LEU A 231 -12.01 9.00 -28.59
CA LEU A 231 -11.40 9.18 -27.29
C LEU A 231 -11.16 7.78 -26.69
N SER A 232 -9.90 7.40 -26.59
CA SER A 232 -9.48 6.42 -25.60
C SER A 232 -9.45 7.16 -24.26
N ILE A 233 -10.47 7.00 -23.43
CA ILE A 233 -10.48 7.54 -22.09
C ILE A 233 -9.46 6.73 -21.29
N ILE A 234 -8.32 7.34 -20.98
CA ILE A 234 -7.32 6.76 -20.07
C ILE A 234 -7.84 7.02 -18.66
N TYR A 235 -8.27 5.96 -17.97
CA TYR A 235 -8.69 6.07 -16.58
C TYR A 235 -7.46 6.06 -15.67
N PRO A 236 -7.40 6.91 -14.63
CA PRO A 236 -6.31 6.85 -13.65
C PRO A 236 -6.27 5.48 -12.96
N ILE A 237 -5.08 5.00 -12.72
CA ILE A 237 -4.82 3.69 -12.13
C ILE A 237 -4.31 3.87 -10.69
N LEU A 238 -4.92 3.16 -9.76
CA LEU A 238 -4.44 3.00 -8.40
C LEU A 238 -3.97 1.55 -8.21
N ALA A 239 -2.74 1.38 -7.78
CA ALA A 239 -2.16 0.08 -7.51
C ALA A 239 -1.90 -0.12 -6.01
N PHE A 240 -2.31 -1.27 -5.51
CA PHE A 240 -2.09 -1.71 -4.14
C PHE A 240 -1.31 -3.01 -4.16
N THR A 241 -0.27 -3.12 -3.36
CA THR A 241 0.50 -4.35 -3.25
C THR A 241 0.55 -4.91 -1.86
N PHE A 242 0.91 -6.15 -1.85
CA PHE A 242 1.10 -6.95 -0.68
C PHE A 242 2.25 -7.95 -0.87
N ILE A 243 2.93 -8.23 0.22
CA ILE A 243 3.94 -9.28 0.32
C ILE A 243 3.27 -10.52 0.90
N GLY A 244 3.28 -11.61 0.17
CA GLY A 244 2.68 -12.87 0.59
C GLY A 244 3.70 -13.95 0.82
N ALA A 245 3.63 -14.61 1.97
CA ALA A 245 4.30 -15.87 2.18
C ALA A 245 3.73 -16.95 1.24
N SER A 246 4.52 -17.45 0.32
CA SER A 246 4.07 -18.50 -0.57
C SER A 246 4.19 -19.87 0.08
N LEU A 247 3.07 -20.54 0.25
CA LEU A 247 3.03 -22.00 0.20
C LEU A 247 2.60 -22.38 -1.22
N LEU A 248 3.53 -22.88 -1.99
CA LEU A 248 3.46 -23.87 -3.05
C LEU A 248 4.46 -23.57 -4.16
N THR A 249 5.37 -24.51 -4.36
CA THR A 249 6.15 -24.69 -5.56
C THR A 249 5.26 -24.62 -6.80
N PHE A 250 5.40 -23.55 -7.59
CA PHE A 250 5.25 -23.52 -9.05
C PHE A 250 5.31 -22.08 -9.56
N GLY A 251 6.28 -21.78 -10.38
CA GLY A 251 6.30 -20.72 -11.39
C GLY A 251 6.03 -19.28 -10.90
N LEU A 252 6.87 -18.37 -11.27
CA LEU A 252 6.66 -16.92 -11.20
C LEU A 252 5.24 -16.55 -11.69
N LEU A 253 4.30 -16.46 -10.77
CA LEU A 253 2.94 -16.01 -11.04
C LEU A 253 2.72 -14.68 -10.34
N HIS A 254 2.90 -13.58 -11.08
CA HIS A 254 2.36 -12.30 -10.68
C HIS A 254 0.84 -12.36 -10.85
N GLY A 255 0.13 -12.31 -9.73
CA GLY A 255 -1.33 -12.23 -9.76
C GLY A 255 -1.78 -10.78 -9.64
N SER A 256 -2.30 -10.19 -10.70
CA SER A 256 -3.00 -8.91 -10.62
C SER A 256 -4.48 -9.10 -10.94
N VAL A 257 -5.35 -8.47 -10.15
CA VAL A 257 -6.78 -8.39 -10.43
C VAL A 257 -7.10 -6.96 -10.81
N ARG A 258 -7.63 -6.80 -12.03
CA ARG A 258 -7.98 -5.50 -12.61
C ARG A 258 -9.50 -5.34 -12.59
N PHE A 259 -9.97 -4.27 -11.94
CA PHE A 259 -11.37 -3.90 -11.94
C PHE A 259 -11.59 -2.76 -12.95
N LYS A 260 -12.28 -3.09 -14.04
CA LYS A 260 -12.65 -2.16 -15.11
C LYS A 260 -14.18 -2.11 -15.22
N ARG A 261 -14.76 -0.92 -15.44
CA ARG A 261 -16.15 -0.77 -15.83
C ARG A 261 -16.41 -1.29 -17.24
#